data_726750af4cc3f8157badf955e822f5cb
#
_entry.id   726750af4cc3f8157badf955e822f5cb
#
_cell.length_a   1.000
_cell.length_b   1.000
_cell.length_c   1.000
_cell.angle_alpha   90.00
_cell.angle_beta   90.00
_cell.angle_gamma   90.00
#
_symmetry.space_group_name_H-M   'P 1'
#
loop_
_entity.id
_entity.type
_entity.pdbx_description
1 polymer ?
#
loop_
_entity_poly.entity_id
_entity_poly.type
_entity_poly.pdbx_seq_one_letter_code
_entity_poly.pdbx_strand_id
1 'polypeptide(L)'
;MTAGKGIVHSERAGEDLDRASRLNGIQTWMALPEDAQEIDPAFMHYPAGQIPRLEVGRATVTVVMGSAFGATSPVQQHSPTLYLELRLPAGEAIELSGEYSERAVYVVDGEIEVGGERCEGHTMAVLVAGPAARISARQRTRLIVVGGEPLGPRRMWWNFVSTSMARIDQARDDWQAGRFTSVAGDDEFIPLPES
;
A
#
# COMPACT_ATOMS: atom_id res chain seq x y z
N MET A 1 3.41 -6.04 -6.97
CA MET A 1 4.81 -6.43 -7.28
C MET A 1 5.45 -6.94 -5.99
N THR A 2 6.04 -8.12 -6.03
CA THR A 2 6.84 -8.68 -4.94
C THR A 2 8.30 -8.56 -5.34
N ALA A 3 9.09 -7.77 -4.61
CA ALA A 3 10.48 -7.52 -4.97
C ALA A 3 11.39 -8.72 -4.67
N GLY A 4 11.20 -9.38 -3.52
CA GLY A 4 12.02 -10.51 -3.12
C GLY A 4 13.51 -10.17 -3.20
N LYS A 5 14.30 -11.05 -3.79
CA LYS A 5 15.75 -10.85 -3.99
C LYS A 5 16.11 -9.70 -4.95
N GLY A 6 15.14 -9.06 -5.57
CA GLY A 6 15.29 -7.86 -6.40
C GLY A 6 14.47 -7.93 -7.69
N ILE A 7 13.83 -6.84 -8.05
CA ILE A 7 13.09 -6.65 -9.29
C ILE A 7 13.29 -5.21 -9.79
N VAL A 8 13.43 -5.04 -11.08
CA VAL A 8 13.39 -3.73 -11.73
C VAL A 8 12.06 -3.57 -12.46
N HIS A 9 11.50 -2.38 -12.41
CA HIS A 9 10.33 -2.02 -13.19
C HIS A 9 10.49 -0.60 -13.74
N SER A 10 9.74 -0.28 -14.76
CA SER A 10 9.60 1.08 -15.26
C SER A 10 8.12 1.45 -15.37
N GLU A 11 7.81 2.71 -15.09
CA GLU A 11 6.50 3.29 -15.30
C GLU A 11 6.61 4.36 -16.38
N ARG A 12 5.85 4.21 -17.46
CA ARG A 12 5.84 5.14 -18.57
C ARG A 12 4.44 5.70 -18.76
N ALA A 13 4.36 6.96 -19.15
CA ALA A 13 3.09 7.54 -19.58
C ALA A 13 2.60 6.83 -20.85
N GLY A 14 1.27 6.71 -20.98
CA GLY A 14 0.64 6.10 -22.15
C GLY A 14 0.82 6.91 -23.44
N GLU A 15 0.23 6.43 -24.53
CA GLU A 15 0.36 7.05 -25.87
C GLU A 15 -0.44 8.37 -26.01
N ASP A 16 -1.29 8.71 -25.04
CA ASP A 16 -2.16 9.89 -25.04
C ASP A 16 -1.54 11.13 -24.36
N LEU A 17 -0.22 11.30 -24.51
CA LEU A 17 0.54 12.41 -23.90
C LEU A 17 0.13 13.81 -24.37
N ASP A 18 -0.52 13.91 -25.52
CA ASP A 18 -1.04 15.15 -26.09
C ASP A 18 -2.34 15.62 -25.44
N ARG A 19 -2.91 14.86 -24.55
CA ARG A 19 -4.13 15.18 -23.81
C ARG A 19 -3.87 15.30 -22.31
N ALA A 20 -4.43 16.34 -21.69
CA ALA A 20 -4.42 16.45 -20.24
C ALA A 20 -5.19 15.29 -19.61
N SER A 21 -4.52 14.46 -18.85
CA SER A 21 -5.12 13.36 -18.08
C SER A 21 -5.01 13.64 -16.59
N ARG A 22 -6.00 13.15 -15.82
CA ARG A 22 -5.94 13.19 -14.35
C ARG A 22 -5.41 11.85 -13.85
N LEU A 23 -4.19 11.86 -13.35
CA LEU A 23 -3.65 10.71 -12.64
C LEU A 23 -4.12 10.73 -11.17
N ASN A 24 -4.65 9.62 -10.68
CA ASN A 24 -5.08 9.44 -9.30
C ASN A 24 -4.71 8.02 -8.86
N GLY A 25 -3.60 7.89 -8.17
CA GLY A 25 -3.06 6.62 -7.68
C GLY A 25 -2.44 6.77 -6.30
N ILE A 26 -2.25 5.65 -5.61
CA ILE A 26 -1.51 5.55 -4.37
C ILE A 26 -0.52 4.40 -4.54
N GLN A 27 0.75 4.69 -4.30
CA GLN A 27 1.79 3.68 -4.20
C GLN A 27 1.99 3.34 -2.73
N THR A 28 1.83 2.07 -2.39
CA THR A 28 2.00 1.58 -1.01
C THR A 28 3.14 0.58 -0.98
N TRP A 29 4.05 0.76 -0.04
CA TRP A 29 5.15 -0.15 0.20
C TRP A 29 4.83 -1.02 1.41
N MET A 30 5.04 -2.34 1.26
CA MET A 30 4.91 -3.32 2.33
C MET A 30 6.22 -4.08 2.44
N ALA A 31 6.75 -4.18 3.66
CA ALA A 31 7.89 -5.04 3.93
C ALA A 31 7.50 -6.52 3.79
N LEU A 32 8.39 -7.32 3.24
CA LEU A 32 8.26 -8.78 3.29
C LEU A 32 8.68 -9.30 4.69
N PRO A 33 8.07 -10.39 5.17
CA PRO A 33 8.58 -11.12 6.34
C PRO A 33 10.01 -11.60 6.06
N GLU A 34 10.78 -11.83 7.11
CA GLU A 34 12.22 -12.13 7.00
C GLU A 34 12.52 -13.37 6.16
N ASP A 35 11.71 -14.40 6.31
CA ASP A 35 11.78 -15.66 5.56
C ASP A 35 11.37 -15.52 4.08
N ALA A 36 10.72 -14.42 3.71
CA ALA A 36 10.29 -14.14 2.34
C ALA A 36 11.10 -13.02 1.65
N GLN A 37 12.11 -12.44 2.29
CA GLN A 37 12.86 -11.31 1.72
C GLN A 37 13.64 -11.69 0.44
N GLU A 38 14.10 -12.93 0.35
CA GLU A 38 14.94 -13.42 -0.76
C GLU A 38 14.20 -14.40 -1.69
N ILE A 39 12.87 -14.42 -1.66
CA ILE A 39 12.08 -15.20 -2.63
C ILE A 39 12.25 -14.65 -4.05
N ASP A 40 11.87 -15.44 -5.04
CA ASP A 40 11.88 -14.98 -6.43
C ASP A 40 10.93 -13.78 -6.63
N PRO A 41 11.35 -12.77 -7.39
CA PRO A 41 10.51 -11.61 -7.66
C PRO A 41 9.29 -12.00 -8.51
N ALA A 42 8.18 -11.30 -8.32
CA ALA A 42 6.96 -11.52 -9.07
C ALA A 42 6.23 -10.21 -9.36
N PHE A 43 5.64 -10.13 -10.54
CA PHE A 43 4.70 -9.08 -10.90
C PHE A 43 3.34 -9.68 -11.19
N MET A 44 2.31 -9.20 -10.50
CA MET A 44 0.94 -9.67 -10.67
C MET A 44 0.00 -8.48 -10.86
N HIS A 45 -0.80 -8.53 -11.91
CA HIS A 45 -1.85 -7.55 -12.18
C HIS A 45 -3.21 -8.12 -11.75
N TYR A 46 -3.95 -7.36 -10.97
CA TYR A 46 -5.31 -7.67 -10.55
C TYR A 46 -6.26 -6.61 -11.10
N PRO A 47 -7.03 -6.92 -12.15
CA PRO A 47 -8.03 -6.00 -12.70
C PRO A 47 -9.06 -5.61 -11.65
N ALA A 48 -9.59 -4.39 -11.74
CA ALA A 48 -10.56 -3.86 -10.78
C ALA A 48 -11.79 -4.78 -10.57
N GLY A 49 -12.21 -5.51 -11.60
CA GLY A 49 -13.33 -6.47 -11.51
C GLY A 49 -13.05 -7.73 -10.68
N GLN A 50 -11.79 -8.01 -10.34
CA GLN A 50 -11.41 -9.11 -9.46
C GLN A 50 -11.31 -8.66 -7.99
N ILE A 51 -11.22 -7.36 -7.73
CA ILE A 51 -11.09 -6.82 -6.38
C ILE A 51 -12.49 -6.67 -5.76
N PRO A 52 -12.74 -7.27 -4.59
CA PRO A 52 -14.04 -7.20 -3.93
C PRO A 52 -14.44 -5.78 -3.61
N ARG A 53 -15.64 -5.40 -4.04
CA ARG A 53 -16.28 -4.12 -3.74
C ARG A 53 -17.67 -4.38 -3.21
N LEU A 54 -17.97 -3.82 -2.06
CA LEU A 54 -19.24 -4.06 -1.34
C LEU A 54 -19.77 -2.78 -0.70
N GLU A 55 -21.06 -2.78 -0.39
CA GLU A 55 -21.70 -1.71 0.36
C GLU A 55 -21.86 -2.15 1.83
N VAL A 56 -21.45 -1.28 2.75
CA VAL A 56 -21.61 -1.44 4.19
C VAL A 56 -22.35 -0.22 4.72
N GLY A 57 -23.63 -0.38 5.03
CA GLY A 57 -24.51 0.78 5.19
C GLY A 57 -24.59 1.57 3.90
N ARG A 58 -24.23 2.87 3.94
CA ARG A 58 -24.12 3.71 2.75
C ARG A 58 -22.66 3.89 2.28
N ALA A 59 -21.72 3.27 2.98
CA ALA A 59 -20.31 3.33 2.61
C ALA A 59 -20.00 2.28 1.54
N THR A 60 -19.17 2.65 0.56
CA THR A 60 -18.57 1.71 -0.38
C THR A 60 -17.20 1.28 0.15
N VAL A 61 -16.97 -0.02 0.22
CA VAL A 61 -15.70 -0.63 0.65
C VAL A 61 -15.09 -1.40 -0.50
N THR A 62 -13.83 -1.12 -0.83
CA THR A 62 -13.03 -1.94 -1.74
C THR A 62 -11.95 -2.65 -0.94
N VAL A 63 -11.96 -3.98 -0.92
CA VAL A 63 -10.97 -4.81 -0.20
C VAL A 63 -9.81 -5.08 -1.16
N VAL A 64 -8.82 -4.18 -1.16
CA VAL A 64 -7.67 -4.25 -2.08
C VAL A 64 -6.74 -5.41 -1.69
N MET A 65 -6.51 -5.62 -0.39
CA MET A 65 -5.71 -6.74 0.13
C MET A 65 -6.22 -7.15 1.51
N GLY A 66 -6.12 -8.44 1.83
CA GLY A 66 -6.56 -9.01 3.10
C GLY A 66 -8.05 -9.33 3.13
N SER A 67 -8.61 -9.35 4.33
CA SER A 67 -10.03 -9.69 4.56
C SER A 67 -10.68 -8.64 5.45
N ALA A 68 -11.86 -8.17 5.06
CA ALA A 68 -12.66 -7.25 5.84
C ALA A 68 -14.14 -7.31 5.43
N PHE A 69 -15.04 -7.03 6.35
CA PHE A 69 -16.50 -6.96 6.09
C PHE A 69 -17.08 -8.20 5.39
N GLY A 70 -16.52 -9.39 5.69
CA GLY A 70 -16.95 -10.66 5.09
C GLY A 70 -16.45 -10.93 3.68
N ALA A 71 -15.56 -10.09 3.13
CA ALA A 71 -14.93 -10.29 1.83
C ALA A 71 -13.42 -10.48 1.98
N THR A 72 -12.83 -11.28 1.07
CA THR A 72 -11.40 -11.55 1.00
C THR A 72 -10.88 -11.22 -0.39
N SER A 73 -9.82 -10.42 -0.46
CA SER A 73 -9.14 -10.08 -1.70
C SER A 73 -8.35 -11.27 -2.27
N PRO A 74 -8.32 -11.45 -3.60
CA PRO A 74 -7.46 -12.44 -4.24
C PRO A 74 -5.98 -12.02 -4.30
N VAL A 75 -5.64 -10.80 -3.90
CA VAL A 75 -4.27 -10.28 -3.96
C VAL A 75 -3.38 -11.07 -3.01
N GLN A 76 -2.30 -11.64 -3.57
CA GLN A 76 -1.36 -12.43 -2.82
C GLN A 76 -0.65 -11.58 -1.75
N GLN A 77 -0.56 -12.12 -0.55
CA GLN A 77 0.15 -11.51 0.58
C GLN A 77 1.13 -12.53 1.18
N HIS A 78 2.21 -12.04 1.77
CA HIS A 78 3.25 -12.84 2.42
C HIS A 78 3.18 -12.75 3.95
N SER A 79 2.36 -11.85 4.47
CA SER A 79 2.02 -11.69 5.89
C SER A 79 0.58 -11.21 6.00
N PRO A 80 -0.09 -11.39 7.15
CA PRO A 80 -1.41 -10.82 7.35
C PRO A 80 -1.38 -9.30 7.13
N THR A 81 -2.05 -8.84 6.07
CA THR A 81 -2.04 -7.44 5.63
C THR A 81 -3.45 -7.00 5.28
N LEU A 82 -3.79 -5.78 5.63
CA LEU A 82 -5.06 -5.13 5.29
C LEU A 82 -4.79 -3.90 4.43
N TYR A 83 -5.49 -3.81 3.30
CA TYR A 83 -5.53 -2.60 2.49
C TYR A 83 -6.94 -2.39 1.96
N LEU A 84 -7.60 -1.31 2.40
CA LEU A 84 -8.96 -0.97 1.98
C LEU A 84 -9.00 0.43 1.38
N GLU A 85 -9.87 0.63 0.39
CA GLU A 85 -10.39 1.94 0.04
C GLU A 85 -11.82 2.06 0.56
N LEU A 86 -12.10 3.14 1.29
CA LEU A 86 -13.43 3.45 1.81
C LEU A 86 -13.95 4.76 1.22
N ARG A 87 -15.20 4.77 0.81
CA ARG A 87 -15.91 5.98 0.40
C ARG A 87 -17.15 6.15 1.27
N LEU A 88 -17.15 7.15 2.11
CA LEU A 88 -18.22 7.42 3.06
C LEU A 88 -18.97 8.69 2.66
N PRO A 89 -20.30 8.63 2.52
CA PRO A 89 -21.13 9.83 2.47
C PRO A 89 -21.05 10.64 3.78
N ALA A 90 -21.39 11.91 3.72
CA ALA A 90 -21.50 12.75 4.92
C ALA A 90 -22.43 12.13 5.95
N GLY A 91 -22.01 12.11 7.21
CA GLY A 91 -22.73 11.55 8.35
C GLY A 91 -22.76 10.03 8.41
N GLU A 92 -22.07 9.33 7.48
CA GLU A 92 -21.91 7.88 7.55
C GLU A 92 -20.79 7.51 8.52
N ALA A 93 -20.95 6.34 9.15
CA ALA A 93 -19.91 5.78 9.99
C ALA A 93 -19.74 4.29 9.70
N ILE A 94 -18.50 3.83 9.82
CA ILE A 94 -18.14 2.42 9.67
C ILE A 94 -17.31 1.97 10.88
N GLU A 95 -17.45 0.71 11.24
CA GLU A 95 -16.66 0.10 12.30
C GLU A 95 -15.57 -0.79 11.69
N LEU A 96 -14.31 -0.42 11.88
CA LEU A 96 -13.16 -1.19 11.44
C LEU A 96 -12.78 -2.20 12.53
N SER A 97 -12.80 -3.49 12.20
CA SER A 97 -12.43 -4.58 13.10
C SER A 97 -11.03 -4.40 13.70
N GLY A 98 -10.84 -4.91 14.91
CA GLY A 98 -9.55 -4.98 15.61
C GLY A 98 -8.70 -6.20 15.27
N GLU A 99 -9.04 -6.98 14.24
CA GLU A 99 -8.37 -8.24 13.91
C GLU A 99 -6.90 -8.07 13.51
N TYR A 100 -6.52 -6.94 12.91
CA TYR A 100 -5.13 -6.63 12.60
C TYR A 100 -4.51 -5.81 13.72
N SER A 101 -3.31 -6.19 14.19
CA SER A 101 -2.65 -5.58 15.34
C SER A 101 -2.28 -4.11 15.09
N GLU A 102 -1.80 -3.80 13.90
CA GLU A 102 -1.45 -2.44 13.48
C GLU A 102 -2.42 -1.96 12.42
N ARG A 103 -2.97 -0.76 12.58
CA ARG A 103 -3.92 -0.17 11.64
C ARG A 103 -3.73 1.34 11.59
N ALA A 104 -3.86 1.90 10.39
CA ALA A 104 -3.92 3.33 10.19
C ALA A 104 -4.96 3.70 9.13
N VAL A 105 -5.49 4.90 9.24
CA VAL A 105 -6.45 5.47 8.30
C VAL A 105 -5.85 6.73 7.69
N TYR A 106 -5.66 6.74 6.38
CA TYR A 106 -5.23 7.92 5.64
C TYR A 106 -6.43 8.59 4.97
N VAL A 107 -6.65 9.85 5.27
CA VAL A 107 -7.71 10.66 4.66
C VAL A 107 -7.20 11.21 3.34
N VAL A 108 -7.69 10.67 2.22
CA VAL A 108 -7.33 11.15 0.88
C VAL A 108 -7.98 12.49 0.59
N ASP A 109 -9.30 12.57 0.82
CA ASP A 109 -10.09 13.79 0.78
C ASP A 109 -11.23 13.71 1.79
N GLY A 110 -11.74 14.88 2.20
CA GLY A 110 -12.81 14.97 3.17
C GLY A 110 -12.33 15.12 4.60
N GLU A 111 -13.12 14.63 5.55
CA GLU A 111 -12.90 14.78 6.99
C GLU A 111 -13.58 13.67 7.75
N ILE A 112 -12.87 13.12 8.73
CA ILE A 112 -13.38 12.09 9.64
C ILE A 112 -13.21 12.49 11.11
N GLU A 113 -13.93 11.77 11.93
CA GLU A 113 -13.65 11.63 13.37
C GLU A 113 -13.35 10.16 13.66
N VAL A 114 -12.25 9.89 14.33
CA VAL A 114 -11.82 8.57 14.78
C VAL A 114 -11.14 8.68 16.15
N GLY A 115 -11.49 7.82 17.09
CA GLY A 115 -10.95 7.88 18.46
C GLY A 115 -11.23 9.19 19.21
N GLY A 116 -12.24 9.96 18.81
CA GLY A 116 -12.53 11.29 19.35
C GLY A 116 -11.70 12.43 18.71
N GLU A 117 -10.79 12.11 17.82
CA GLU A 117 -9.94 13.07 17.12
C GLU A 117 -10.48 13.36 15.72
N ARG A 118 -10.33 14.62 15.30
CA ARG A 118 -10.69 15.08 13.96
C ARG A 118 -9.48 14.98 13.04
N CYS A 119 -9.66 14.33 11.87
CA CYS A 119 -8.64 14.17 10.85
C CYS A 119 -9.16 14.70 9.51
N GLU A 120 -8.42 15.62 8.94
CA GLU A 120 -8.71 16.26 7.65
C GLU A 120 -7.93 15.60 6.51
N GLY A 121 -8.24 15.97 5.26
CA GLY A 121 -7.54 15.48 4.08
C GLY A 121 -6.02 15.57 4.19
N HIS A 122 -5.33 14.55 3.69
CA HIS A 122 -3.87 14.38 3.72
C HIS A 122 -3.27 14.12 5.11
N THR A 123 -4.09 13.68 6.06
CA THR A 123 -3.62 13.24 7.38
C THR A 123 -3.76 11.74 7.56
N MET A 124 -2.92 11.16 8.42
CA MET A 124 -2.97 9.75 8.77
C MET A 124 -3.21 9.61 10.28
N ALA A 125 -4.27 8.91 10.65
CA ALA A 125 -4.54 8.50 12.02
C ALA A 125 -4.04 7.08 12.25
N VAL A 126 -3.10 6.91 13.18
CA VAL A 126 -2.67 5.58 13.64
C VAL A 126 -3.60 5.13 14.75
N LEU A 127 -4.20 3.96 14.59
CA LEU A 127 -5.21 3.46 15.53
C LEU A 127 -4.57 2.69 16.68
N VAL A 128 -5.22 2.74 17.83
CA VAL A 128 -4.83 1.93 18.99
C VAL A 128 -5.03 0.45 18.65
N ALA A 129 -4.05 -0.39 19.02
CA ALA A 129 -4.13 -1.83 18.82
C ALA A 129 -5.26 -2.46 19.65
N GLY A 130 -5.89 -3.46 19.09
CA GLY A 130 -6.88 -4.34 19.74
C GLY A 130 -8.33 -3.94 19.49
N PRO A 131 -8.89 -2.83 20.01
CA PRO A 131 -10.32 -2.56 19.87
C PRO A 131 -10.74 -2.20 18.46
N ALA A 132 -12.00 -2.49 18.12
CA ALA A 132 -12.59 -1.97 16.89
C ALA A 132 -12.58 -0.43 16.91
N ALA A 133 -12.42 0.18 15.75
CA ALA A 133 -12.38 1.64 15.60
C ALA A 133 -13.58 2.11 14.79
N ARG A 134 -14.37 3.02 15.40
CA ARG A 134 -15.44 3.71 14.70
C ARG A 134 -14.88 4.91 13.95
N ILE A 135 -15.07 4.92 12.64
CA ILE A 135 -14.68 6.00 11.73
C ILE A 135 -15.96 6.69 11.25
N SER A 136 -16.11 7.97 11.53
CA SER A 136 -17.30 8.75 11.18
C SER A 136 -16.94 9.86 10.21
N ALA A 137 -17.58 9.89 9.04
CA ALA A 137 -17.36 10.91 8.02
C ALA A 137 -18.18 12.17 8.32
N ARG A 138 -17.52 13.33 8.45
CA ARG A 138 -18.17 14.64 8.66
C ARG A 138 -18.68 15.25 7.36
N GLN A 139 -18.06 14.89 6.25
CA GLN A 139 -18.49 15.25 4.90
C GLN A 139 -18.24 14.05 4.00
N ARG A 140 -18.53 14.14 2.70
CA ARG A 140 -18.17 13.09 1.75
C ARG A 140 -16.66 12.88 1.80
N THR A 141 -16.22 11.68 2.11
CA THR A 141 -14.83 11.36 2.43
C THR A 141 -14.36 10.12 1.69
N ARG A 142 -13.11 10.14 1.26
CA ARG A 142 -12.37 8.99 0.72
C ARG A 142 -11.19 8.69 1.61
N LEU A 143 -11.06 7.45 2.02
CA LEU A 143 -10.05 6.95 2.94
C LEU A 143 -9.29 5.78 2.34
N ILE A 144 -8.04 5.64 2.77
CA ILE A 144 -7.29 4.40 2.69
C ILE A 144 -7.08 3.87 4.10
N VAL A 145 -7.36 2.60 4.31
CA VAL A 145 -7.01 1.88 5.53
C VAL A 145 -5.86 0.95 5.20
N VAL A 146 -4.81 1.03 5.99
CA VAL A 146 -3.69 0.09 5.94
C VAL A 146 -3.54 -0.58 7.30
N GLY A 147 -3.14 -1.84 7.31
CA GLY A 147 -2.91 -2.58 8.54
C GLY A 147 -2.20 -3.90 8.31
N GLY A 148 -1.83 -4.56 9.38
CA GLY A 148 -1.17 -5.85 9.32
C GLY A 148 -0.62 -6.27 10.68
N GLU A 149 0.16 -7.35 10.65
CA GLU A 149 0.91 -7.79 11.80
C GLU A 149 2.33 -7.20 11.79
N PRO A 150 2.90 -6.83 12.94
CA PRO A 150 4.22 -6.25 13.01
C PRO A 150 5.28 -7.26 12.54
N LEU A 151 6.13 -6.84 11.62
CA LEU A 151 7.20 -7.64 11.05
C LEU A 151 8.58 -7.36 11.67
N GLY A 152 8.63 -6.46 12.67
CA GLY A 152 9.86 -5.99 13.25
C GLY A 152 10.61 -4.96 12.40
N PRO A 153 11.80 -4.53 12.82
CA PRO A 153 12.52 -3.42 12.20
C PRO A 153 13.01 -3.78 10.79
N ARG A 154 12.91 -2.81 9.90
CA ARG A 154 13.48 -2.85 8.56
C ARG A 154 14.40 -1.66 8.35
N ARG A 155 15.43 -1.89 7.56
CA ARG A 155 16.30 -0.84 7.05
C ARG A 155 15.88 -0.50 5.64
N MET A 156 15.89 0.77 5.32
CA MET A 156 15.51 1.26 4.01
C MET A 156 16.57 2.26 3.53
N TRP A 157 16.99 2.10 2.32
CA TRP A 157 17.84 3.07 1.64
C TRP A 157 17.44 3.14 0.17
N TRP A 158 17.08 4.31 -0.31
CA TRP A 158 16.54 4.54 -1.64
C TRP A 158 15.36 3.57 -1.93
N ASN A 159 15.50 2.67 -2.92
CA ASN A 159 14.49 1.67 -3.30
C ASN A 159 14.77 0.27 -2.70
N PHE A 160 15.69 0.16 -1.77
CA PHE A 160 16.04 -1.11 -1.14
C PHE A 160 15.54 -1.19 0.30
N VAL A 161 14.96 -2.32 0.65
CA VAL A 161 14.46 -2.63 2.00
C VAL A 161 14.95 -4.01 2.41
N SER A 162 15.54 -4.13 3.59
CA SER A 162 15.99 -5.41 4.14
C SER A 162 16.09 -5.34 5.68
N THR A 163 16.14 -6.49 6.35
CA THR A 163 16.55 -6.58 7.76
C THR A 163 18.06 -6.34 7.95
N SER A 164 18.86 -6.47 6.88
CA SER A 164 20.32 -6.40 6.89
C SER A 164 20.86 -5.22 6.08
N MET A 165 21.72 -4.40 6.70
CA MET A 165 22.47 -3.36 5.97
C MET A 165 23.43 -3.95 4.95
N ALA A 166 24.09 -5.05 5.26
CA ALA A 166 24.99 -5.70 4.30
C ALA A 166 24.26 -6.14 3.03
N ARG A 167 22.98 -6.53 3.14
CA ARG A 167 22.15 -6.85 1.97
C ARG A 167 21.80 -5.61 1.15
N ILE A 168 21.56 -4.48 1.81
CA ILE A 168 21.34 -3.18 1.14
C ILE A 168 22.62 -2.72 0.43
N ASP A 169 23.78 -2.82 1.08
CA ASP A 169 25.06 -2.46 0.47
C ASP A 169 25.35 -3.33 -0.76
N GLN A 170 25.10 -4.64 -0.66
CA GLN A 170 25.19 -5.54 -1.82
C GLN A 170 24.25 -5.12 -2.96
N ALA A 171 23.02 -4.72 -2.67
CA ALA A 171 22.05 -4.28 -3.67
C ALA A 171 22.49 -2.95 -4.34
N ARG A 172 23.13 -2.04 -3.59
CA ARG A 172 23.75 -0.82 -4.15
C ARG A 172 24.85 -1.15 -5.15
N ASP A 173 25.77 -2.06 -4.76
CA ASP A 173 26.87 -2.50 -5.63
C ASP A 173 26.34 -3.22 -6.87
N ASP A 174 25.29 -4.02 -6.72
CA ASP A 174 24.62 -4.73 -7.81
C ASP A 174 23.95 -3.74 -8.78
N TRP A 175 23.31 -2.68 -8.25
CA TRP A 175 22.70 -1.65 -9.07
C TRP A 175 23.75 -0.87 -9.87
N GLN A 176 24.80 -0.39 -9.23
CA GLN A 176 25.88 0.34 -9.88
C GLN A 176 26.59 -0.47 -10.96
N ALA A 177 26.72 -1.76 -10.74
CA ALA A 177 27.37 -2.68 -11.67
C ALA A 177 26.42 -3.25 -12.76
N GLY A 178 25.14 -2.82 -12.78
CA GLY A 178 24.15 -3.29 -13.76
C GLY A 178 23.82 -4.79 -13.64
N ARG A 179 23.89 -5.36 -12.43
CA ARG A 179 23.62 -6.79 -12.19
C ARG A 179 22.14 -7.12 -12.02
N PHE A 180 21.26 -6.12 -11.91
CA PHE A 180 19.83 -6.36 -11.98
C PHE A 180 19.38 -6.67 -13.40
N THR A 181 18.35 -7.51 -13.53
CA THR A 181 17.76 -7.80 -14.85
C THR A 181 17.13 -6.53 -15.41
N SER A 182 17.48 -6.16 -16.64
CA SER A 182 16.90 -4.98 -17.32
C SER A 182 15.43 -5.18 -17.64
N VAL A 183 14.70 -4.08 -17.77
CA VAL A 183 13.33 -4.07 -18.26
C VAL A 183 13.35 -4.13 -19.79
N ALA A 184 12.62 -5.08 -20.36
CA ALA A 184 12.57 -5.23 -21.82
C ALA A 184 11.99 -3.97 -22.48
N GLY A 185 12.75 -3.39 -23.43
CA GLY A 185 12.34 -2.20 -24.15
C GLY A 185 12.53 -0.88 -23.39
N ASP A 186 13.26 -0.90 -22.29
CA ASP A 186 13.60 0.30 -21.52
C ASP A 186 15.08 0.26 -21.12
N ASP A 187 15.87 1.12 -21.74
CA ASP A 187 17.33 1.19 -21.53
C ASP A 187 17.73 2.34 -20.60
N GLU A 188 16.74 3.06 -20.01
CA GLU A 188 17.03 4.15 -19.09
C GLU A 188 17.63 3.63 -17.79
N PHE A 189 18.71 4.26 -17.36
CA PHE A 189 19.37 3.97 -16.08
C PHE A 189 19.20 5.14 -15.11
N ILE A 190 18.68 4.86 -13.94
CA ILE A 190 18.58 5.83 -12.84
C ILE A 190 19.78 5.65 -11.91
N PRO A 191 20.70 6.65 -11.81
CA PRO A 191 21.84 6.53 -10.90
C PRO A 191 21.39 6.52 -9.44
N LEU A 192 22.23 5.94 -8.58
CA LEU A 192 21.99 6.01 -7.13
C LEU A 192 22.03 7.48 -6.67
N PRO A 193 21.22 7.86 -5.65
CA PRO A 193 21.27 9.19 -5.08
C PRO A 193 22.66 9.48 -4.48
N GLU A 194 23.09 10.71 -4.58
CA GLU A 194 24.28 11.20 -3.86
C GLU A 194 24.04 11.06 -2.35
N SER A 195 25.04 10.57 -1.63
CA SER A 195 25.00 10.29 -0.18
C SER A 195 25.16 11.55 0.66
#